data_7e2da4db34d637c734705edb7350ff0a
#
_entry.id   7e2da4db34d637c734705edb7350ff0a
#
_cell.length_a   1.000
_cell.length_b   1.000
_cell.length_c   1.000
_cell.angle_alpha   90.00
_cell.angle_beta   90.00
_cell.angle_gamma   90.00
#
_symmetry.space_group_name_H-M   'P 1'
#
loop_
_entity.id
_entity.type
_entity.pdbx_description
1 polymer ?
#
loop_
_entity_poly.entity_id
_entity_poly.type
_entity_poly.pdbx_seq_one_letter_code
_entity_poly.pdbx_strand_id
1 'polypeptide(L)'
;MSEQSKTMTRNEARKCLGLKKRDRVADYLPRWLEAEERLAMLVVSTEDLEQRARYEADLVSLGEVLKTLKETPERQRPPFGMWVWAVVLLAIAVAGLVGYQKWVGIETLEKPVVSLVQQKEALSQAIENRRWDEAQGSIEELKAAGVNDALLAEAVEKILLGKKEEKGQQIGFLIGNAQAALEAGRLTKARDFCDQVEDLEPDHPKLAELRSLISEGLLQVRSLLIVKALRKAISKGDLDLADNNLVELVKINSEHVEIPVLRERIGTERERMKKDQEAVGEFLAKARKLDTGVYSGEALEFLKEAMRLDPNKEVRELYLKMSGYGRVIRVPKEFKTIAGAIEAAGKNDRILIAKGTYEESLIIPPGIELVGESRKSTILEFEGGKGSVITLNQSGTKVRLASLTLRHKGLANDEERFPVVAISSGVLELEDSTISGASGHGLAVIDGGSAQLAQCDISKSGWDGVAVKGENSRATLENVSLRENLHHGLDFWEGGSGEITSCQFLKNGRSGMVVLAPDTKVSISSCRSEGNREVGLFFSRIPELFIEKCEVSGNLLGGIVIQDESRQITLVGNTVTKNGEAGVVLEKGGELAAYENNVVKENTGKQLWKDAVFPALTSEEDPPPPAPPFPKDGE
;
A
#
# COMPACT_ATOMS: atom_id res chain seq x y z
N MET A 1 28.62 23.91 -13.34
CA MET A 1 28.28 23.23 -14.60
C MET A 1 26.78 22.95 -14.52
N SER A 2 26.00 23.66 -15.32
CA SER A 2 24.53 23.58 -15.32
C SER A 2 24.14 22.28 -16.04
N GLU A 3 23.55 21.33 -15.31
CA GLU A 3 22.80 20.22 -15.91
C GLU A 3 21.53 20.80 -16.54
N GLN A 4 21.53 20.85 -17.86
CA GLN A 4 20.32 21.12 -18.63
C GLN A 4 19.32 19.99 -18.35
N SER A 5 18.22 20.31 -17.71
CA SER A 5 17.06 19.42 -17.51
C SER A 5 16.58 18.98 -18.91
N LYS A 6 16.83 17.73 -19.23
CA LYS A 6 16.41 17.11 -20.49
C LYS A 6 14.90 16.89 -20.39
N THR A 7 14.11 17.73 -21.04
CA THR A 7 12.64 17.56 -21.10
C THR A 7 12.30 16.19 -21.67
N MET A 8 11.58 15.39 -20.89
CA MET A 8 11.13 14.04 -21.25
C MET A 8 10.27 14.08 -22.53
N THR A 9 10.56 13.24 -23.50
CA THR A 9 9.73 13.13 -24.71
C THR A 9 8.49 12.26 -24.47
N ARG A 10 7.42 12.47 -25.25
CA ARG A 10 6.19 11.67 -25.16
C ARG A 10 6.43 10.17 -25.33
N ASN A 11 7.40 9.77 -26.16
CA ASN A 11 7.74 8.35 -26.35
C ASN A 11 8.44 7.75 -25.12
N GLU A 12 9.27 8.52 -24.44
CA GLU A 12 9.89 8.12 -23.16
C GLU A 12 8.83 7.99 -22.07
N ALA A 13 7.93 8.98 -21.96
CA ALA A 13 6.81 8.95 -21.03
C ALA A 13 5.89 7.72 -21.21
N ARG A 14 5.57 7.38 -22.47
CA ARG A 14 4.79 6.16 -22.79
C ARG A 14 5.53 4.88 -22.38
N LYS A 15 6.83 4.82 -22.59
CA LYS A 15 7.67 3.68 -22.24
C LYS A 15 7.74 3.47 -20.72
N CYS A 16 7.80 4.55 -19.95
CA CYS A 16 7.77 4.49 -18.49
C CYS A 16 6.49 3.86 -17.93
N LEU A 17 5.35 4.04 -18.62
CA LEU A 17 4.07 3.43 -18.25
C LEU A 17 3.80 2.07 -18.95
N GLY A 18 4.78 1.49 -19.64
CA GLY A 18 4.62 0.22 -20.37
C GLY A 18 3.60 0.27 -21.51
N LEU A 19 3.30 1.46 -22.06
CA LEU A 19 2.30 1.65 -23.10
C LEU A 19 2.81 1.28 -24.49
N LYS A 20 2.03 0.52 -25.24
CA LYS A 20 2.33 0.18 -26.64
C LYS A 20 2.02 1.38 -27.56
N LYS A 21 2.64 1.45 -28.73
CA LYS A 21 2.42 2.53 -29.73
C LYS A 21 0.96 2.75 -30.16
N ARG A 22 0.05 1.81 -29.89
CA ARG A 22 -1.37 1.84 -30.30
C ARG A 22 -2.34 2.20 -29.16
N ASP A 23 -1.86 2.31 -27.92
CA ASP A 23 -2.73 2.59 -26.77
C ASP A 23 -3.24 4.04 -26.83
N ARG A 24 -4.50 4.26 -26.46
CA ARG A 24 -5.19 5.56 -26.52
C ARG A 24 -4.91 6.37 -25.24
N VAL A 25 -5.24 7.68 -25.26
CA VAL A 25 -5.10 8.58 -24.09
C VAL A 25 -5.89 8.07 -22.88
N ALA A 26 -7.05 7.44 -23.11
CA ALA A 26 -7.86 6.85 -22.03
C ALA A 26 -7.13 5.75 -21.22
N ASP A 27 -6.14 5.08 -21.84
CA ASP A 27 -5.40 3.99 -21.22
C ASP A 27 -4.25 4.45 -20.32
N TYR A 28 -3.91 5.76 -20.32
CA TYR A 28 -2.80 6.30 -19.54
C TYR A 28 -3.14 6.47 -18.07
N LEU A 29 -4.33 6.99 -17.79
CA LEU A 29 -4.70 7.39 -16.44
C LEU A 29 -4.79 6.22 -15.47
N PRO A 30 -5.42 5.09 -15.80
CA PRO A 30 -5.43 3.92 -14.94
C PRO A 30 -4.03 3.40 -14.61
N ARG A 31 -3.16 3.26 -15.63
CA ARG A 31 -1.79 2.77 -15.44
C ARG A 31 -0.89 3.75 -14.68
N TRP A 32 -1.12 5.04 -14.85
CA TRP A 32 -0.42 6.05 -14.09
C TRP A 32 -0.84 6.02 -12.62
N LEU A 33 -2.14 5.91 -12.33
CA LEU A 33 -2.65 5.77 -10.96
C LEU A 33 -2.11 4.53 -10.26
N GLU A 34 -2.05 3.40 -10.95
CA GLU A 34 -1.47 2.16 -10.45
C GLU A 34 0.03 2.32 -10.12
N ALA A 35 0.79 2.98 -11.00
CA ALA A 35 2.21 3.25 -10.78
C ALA A 35 2.43 4.24 -9.62
N GLU A 36 1.60 5.28 -9.49
CA GLU A 36 1.65 6.24 -8.40
C GLU A 36 1.35 5.58 -7.06
N GLU A 37 0.28 4.79 -6.99
CA GLU A 37 -0.10 4.07 -5.76
C GLU A 37 0.98 3.08 -5.32
N ARG A 38 1.57 2.36 -6.28
CA ARG A 38 2.69 1.45 -6.02
C ARG A 38 3.92 2.16 -5.48
N LEU A 39 4.33 3.28 -6.10
CA LEU A 39 5.48 4.06 -5.64
C LEU A 39 5.21 4.71 -4.28
N ALA A 40 4.01 5.24 -4.06
CA ALA A 40 3.63 5.80 -2.77
C ALA A 40 3.67 4.76 -1.64
N MET A 41 3.23 3.51 -1.92
CA MET A 41 3.37 2.41 -0.98
C MET A 41 4.85 2.06 -0.68
N LEU A 42 5.71 2.07 -1.70
CA LEU A 42 7.14 1.80 -1.53
C LEU A 42 7.84 2.89 -0.70
N VAL A 43 7.51 4.16 -0.92
CA VAL A 43 8.00 5.29 -0.08
C VAL A 43 7.62 5.11 1.38
N VAL A 44 6.38 4.68 1.65
CA VAL A 44 5.88 4.50 3.03
C VAL A 44 6.44 3.25 3.70
N SER A 45 6.69 2.18 2.91
CA SER A 45 7.12 0.88 3.44
C SER A 45 8.63 0.71 3.56
N THR A 46 9.43 1.61 2.98
CA THR A 46 10.90 1.48 2.95
C THR A 46 11.53 2.20 4.15
N GLU A 47 12.24 1.46 4.98
CA GLU A 47 12.98 1.97 6.15
C GLU A 47 14.37 2.53 5.76
N ASP A 48 14.92 2.12 4.61
CA ASP A 48 16.19 2.61 4.09
C ASP A 48 16.02 4.01 3.47
N LEU A 49 16.69 4.99 4.08
CA LEU A 49 16.60 6.40 3.67
C LEU A 49 17.06 6.65 2.23
N GLU A 50 18.06 5.89 1.75
CA GLU A 50 18.61 6.06 0.41
C GLU A 50 17.65 5.46 -0.64
N GLN A 51 17.06 4.31 -0.36
CA GLN A 51 16.02 3.71 -1.22
C GLN A 51 14.73 4.53 -1.20
N ARG A 52 14.35 5.05 -0.05
CA ARG A 52 13.18 5.92 0.08
C ARG A 52 13.33 7.20 -0.76
N ALA A 53 14.50 7.85 -0.69
CA ALA A 53 14.78 9.04 -1.51
C ALA A 53 14.72 8.74 -3.02
N ARG A 54 15.12 7.53 -3.45
CA ARG A 54 14.96 7.08 -4.84
C ARG A 54 13.49 6.93 -5.23
N TYR A 55 12.67 6.30 -4.40
CA TYR A 55 11.23 6.17 -4.68
C TYR A 55 10.49 7.51 -4.66
N GLU A 56 10.90 8.45 -3.80
CA GLU A 56 10.38 9.82 -3.81
C GLU A 56 10.75 10.56 -5.11
N ALA A 57 11.98 10.39 -5.60
CA ALA A 57 12.41 10.92 -6.89
C ALA A 57 11.65 10.30 -8.07
N ASP A 58 11.39 8.99 -8.03
CA ASP A 58 10.60 8.27 -9.03
C ASP A 58 9.14 8.75 -9.04
N LEU A 59 8.55 9.08 -7.89
CA LEU A 59 7.21 9.66 -7.75
C LEU A 59 7.13 11.06 -8.39
N VAL A 60 8.15 11.88 -8.21
CA VAL A 60 8.26 13.19 -8.87
C VAL A 60 8.37 13.03 -10.38
N SER A 61 9.21 12.11 -10.86
CA SER A 61 9.37 11.84 -12.30
C SER A 61 8.09 11.27 -12.92
N LEU A 62 7.30 10.49 -12.19
CA LEU A 62 5.99 10.01 -12.63
C LEU A 62 4.99 11.16 -12.83
N GLY A 63 5.07 12.23 -12.01
CA GLY A 63 4.30 13.46 -12.20
C GLY A 63 4.66 14.18 -13.53
N GLU A 64 5.95 14.23 -13.87
CA GLU A 64 6.43 14.78 -15.15
C GLU A 64 5.96 13.94 -16.36
N VAL A 65 5.90 12.62 -16.21
CA VAL A 65 5.35 11.70 -17.22
C VAL A 65 3.90 12.06 -17.55
N LEU A 66 3.06 12.26 -16.54
CA LEU A 66 1.65 12.62 -16.73
C LEU A 66 1.50 14.00 -17.38
N LYS A 67 2.30 14.98 -16.93
CA LYS A 67 2.34 16.32 -17.49
C LYS A 67 2.70 16.28 -18.98
N THR A 68 3.77 15.55 -19.33
CA THR A 68 4.23 15.39 -20.72
C THR A 68 3.17 14.72 -21.61
N LEU A 69 2.44 13.74 -21.08
CA LEU A 69 1.37 13.05 -21.82
C LEU A 69 0.12 13.93 -22.02
N LYS A 70 -0.19 14.82 -21.06
CA LYS A 70 -1.32 15.77 -21.16
C LYS A 70 -1.03 16.97 -22.05
N GLU A 71 0.17 17.52 -21.97
CA GLU A 71 0.53 18.77 -22.67
C GLU A 71 0.94 18.55 -24.15
N THR A 72 1.32 17.34 -24.55
CA THR A 72 1.66 17.04 -25.94
C THR A 72 0.45 16.48 -26.68
N PRO A 73 -0.19 17.27 -27.58
CA PRO A 73 -1.37 16.81 -28.32
C PRO A 73 -1.04 15.63 -29.21
N GLU A 74 -1.97 14.70 -29.30
CA GLU A 74 -1.90 13.57 -30.23
C GLU A 74 -1.91 14.12 -31.67
N ARG A 75 -0.82 14.02 -32.39
CA ARG A 75 -0.81 14.32 -33.82
C ARG A 75 -1.73 13.33 -34.54
N GLN A 76 -2.93 13.78 -34.85
CA GLN A 76 -3.77 13.08 -35.84
C GLN A 76 -3.00 13.03 -37.14
N ARG A 77 -2.70 11.86 -37.63
CA ARG A 77 -2.14 11.70 -38.99
C ARG A 77 -3.26 12.04 -39.99
N PRO A 78 -3.10 13.03 -40.84
CA PRO A 78 -4.04 13.26 -41.91
C PRO A 78 -4.04 12.05 -42.86
N PRO A 79 -5.18 11.71 -43.49
CA PRO A 79 -5.27 10.60 -44.41
C PRO A 79 -4.29 10.78 -45.58
N PHE A 80 -3.72 9.69 -46.03
CA PHE A 80 -2.59 9.58 -46.97
C PHE A 80 -2.70 10.45 -48.25
N GLY A 81 -3.93 10.79 -48.66
CA GLY A 81 -4.21 11.64 -49.83
C GLY A 81 -3.90 13.14 -49.64
N MET A 82 -3.89 13.67 -48.42
CA MET A 82 -3.70 15.08 -48.14
C MET A 82 -2.24 15.55 -48.20
N TRP A 83 -1.30 14.65 -48.02
CA TRP A 83 0.14 14.96 -48.11
C TRP A 83 0.62 15.20 -49.54
N VAL A 84 0.02 14.51 -50.53
CA VAL A 84 0.36 14.70 -51.94
C VAL A 84 -0.04 16.11 -52.42
N TRP A 85 -1.24 16.56 -52.03
CA TRP A 85 -1.70 17.90 -52.36
C TRP A 85 -0.95 19.02 -51.62
N ALA A 86 -0.54 18.79 -50.39
CA ALA A 86 0.27 19.76 -49.64
C ALA A 86 1.66 19.98 -50.27
N VAL A 87 2.31 18.92 -50.78
CA VAL A 87 3.57 19.00 -51.48
C VAL A 87 3.42 19.68 -52.84
N VAL A 88 2.34 19.42 -53.58
CA VAL A 88 2.04 20.06 -54.85
C VAL A 88 1.76 21.57 -54.68
N LEU A 89 0.98 21.96 -53.66
CA LEU A 89 0.71 23.36 -53.36
C LEU A 89 1.96 24.12 -52.89
N LEU A 90 2.83 23.46 -52.12
CA LEU A 90 4.12 24.05 -51.69
C LEU A 90 5.05 24.27 -52.90
N ALA A 91 5.10 23.32 -53.83
CA ALA A 91 5.90 23.44 -55.04
C ALA A 91 5.39 24.59 -55.97
N ILE A 92 4.07 24.74 -56.07
CA ILE A 92 3.46 25.84 -56.83
C ILE A 92 3.73 27.20 -56.15
N ALA A 93 3.67 27.25 -54.81
CA ALA A 93 3.97 28.50 -54.06
C ALA A 93 5.43 28.90 -54.18
N VAL A 94 6.36 27.92 -54.13
CA VAL A 94 7.80 28.18 -54.31
C VAL A 94 8.12 28.62 -55.73
N ALA A 95 7.50 27.99 -56.75
CA ALA A 95 7.68 28.39 -58.14
C ALA A 95 7.10 29.80 -58.44
N GLY A 96 5.95 30.15 -57.79
CA GLY A 96 5.34 31.47 -57.86
C GLY A 96 6.23 32.56 -57.22
N LEU A 97 6.86 32.23 -56.06
CA LEU A 97 7.74 33.17 -55.35
C LEU A 97 9.04 33.43 -56.12
N VAL A 98 9.63 32.39 -56.73
CA VAL A 98 10.82 32.54 -57.57
C VAL A 98 10.51 33.30 -58.88
N GLY A 99 9.34 33.11 -59.48
CA GLY A 99 8.87 33.86 -60.63
C GLY A 99 8.63 35.35 -60.31
N TYR A 100 8.06 35.62 -59.12
CA TYR A 100 7.81 36.98 -58.66
C TYR A 100 9.10 37.75 -58.35
N GLN A 101 10.07 37.10 -57.74
CA GLN A 101 11.40 37.71 -57.45
C GLN A 101 12.22 38.06 -58.70
N LYS A 102 11.99 37.36 -59.82
CA LYS A 102 12.63 37.68 -61.09
C LYS A 102 11.95 38.81 -61.88
N TRP A 103 10.70 39.10 -61.54
CA TRP A 103 9.92 40.10 -62.27
C TRP A 103 9.96 41.48 -61.63
N VAL A 104 10.26 41.57 -60.32
CA VAL A 104 10.44 42.84 -59.60
C VAL A 104 11.92 43.05 -59.36
N GLY A 105 12.55 43.95 -60.18
CA GLY A 105 13.90 44.39 -59.94
C GLY A 105 13.95 45.16 -58.61
N ILE A 106 14.68 44.55 -57.66
CA ILE A 106 14.82 45.11 -56.31
C ILE A 106 15.88 46.20 -56.37
N GLU A 107 15.43 47.42 -56.48
CA GLU A 107 16.19 48.57 -55.99
C GLU A 107 16.19 48.51 -54.46
N THR A 108 17.32 48.75 -53.86
CA THR A 108 17.56 48.84 -52.42
C THR A 108 16.54 49.76 -51.76
N LEU A 109 15.60 49.13 -51.01
CA LEU A 109 14.64 49.87 -50.17
C LEU A 109 15.38 50.43 -48.95
N GLU A 110 15.61 51.72 -48.95
CA GLU A 110 15.76 52.48 -47.73
C GLU A 110 14.56 52.19 -46.82
N LYS A 111 14.81 51.99 -45.51
CA LYS A 111 13.75 51.74 -44.49
C LYS A 111 12.69 52.83 -44.68
N PRO A 112 11.39 52.51 -44.84
CA PRO A 112 10.36 53.51 -44.91
C PRO A 112 10.38 54.28 -43.59
N VAL A 113 10.53 55.59 -43.69
CA VAL A 113 10.31 56.54 -42.59
C VAL A 113 8.82 56.44 -42.27
N VAL A 114 8.49 55.61 -41.26
CA VAL A 114 7.13 55.50 -40.69
C VAL A 114 6.77 56.94 -40.27
N SER A 115 5.71 57.52 -40.84
CA SER A 115 5.34 58.85 -40.49
C SER A 115 5.07 58.96 -38.99
N LEU A 116 5.47 60.08 -38.37
CA LEU A 116 5.21 60.35 -36.95
C LEU A 116 3.73 60.15 -36.56
N VAL A 117 2.84 60.33 -37.52
CA VAL A 117 1.39 60.07 -37.35
C VAL A 117 1.11 58.54 -37.14
N GLN A 118 1.74 57.71 -37.98
CA GLN A 118 1.57 56.26 -37.86
C GLN A 118 2.18 55.72 -36.57
N GLN A 119 3.30 56.25 -36.09
CA GLN A 119 3.90 55.86 -34.79
C GLN A 119 3.03 56.28 -33.60
N LYS A 120 2.40 57.47 -33.64
CA LYS A 120 1.44 57.89 -32.61
C LYS A 120 0.17 57.06 -32.64
N GLU A 121 -0.29 56.65 -33.80
CA GLU A 121 -1.44 55.76 -33.96
C GLU A 121 -1.15 54.33 -33.44
N ALA A 122 0.04 53.80 -33.71
CA ALA A 122 0.52 52.53 -33.18
C ALA A 122 0.64 52.55 -31.63
N LEU A 123 1.13 53.64 -31.04
CA LEU A 123 1.16 53.85 -29.61
C LEU A 123 -0.25 53.85 -29.01
N SER A 124 -1.20 54.57 -29.60
CA SER A 124 -2.60 54.55 -29.13
C SER A 124 -3.22 53.16 -29.19
N GLN A 125 -3.03 52.43 -30.30
CA GLN A 125 -3.54 51.06 -30.44
C GLN A 125 -2.88 50.07 -29.44
N ALA A 126 -1.58 50.24 -29.18
CA ALA A 126 -0.89 49.40 -28.19
C ALA A 126 -1.44 49.63 -26.77
N ILE A 127 -1.74 50.90 -26.41
CA ILE A 127 -2.34 51.27 -25.12
C ILE A 127 -3.78 50.73 -25.01
N GLU A 128 -4.60 50.90 -26.03
CA GLU A 128 -5.99 50.41 -26.05
C GLU A 128 -6.06 48.88 -25.94
N ASN A 129 -5.13 48.17 -26.57
CA ASN A 129 -5.03 46.72 -26.54
C ASN A 129 -4.23 46.18 -25.34
N ARG A 130 -3.85 47.06 -24.40
CA ARG A 130 -3.07 46.70 -23.17
C ARG A 130 -1.72 46.03 -23.48
N ARG A 131 -1.11 46.30 -24.64
CA ARG A 131 0.21 45.80 -25.02
C ARG A 131 1.29 46.76 -24.52
N TRP A 132 1.51 46.74 -23.19
CA TRP A 132 2.28 47.76 -22.48
C TRP A 132 3.75 47.84 -22.91
N ASP A 133 4.38 46.72 -23.22
CA ASP A 133 5.79 46.67 -23.62
C ASP A 133 5.97 47.21 -25.04
N GLU A 134 5.03 46.91 -25.95
CA GLU A 134 4.99 47.52 -27.29
C GLU A 134 4.72 49.04 -27.21
N ALA A 135 3.79 49.45 -26.36
CA ALA A 135 3.49 50.86 -26.13
C ALA A 135 4.71 51.61 -25.56
N GLN A 136 5.45 50.98 -24.64
CA GLN A 136 6.67 51.55 -24.07
C GLN A 136 7.77 51.67 -25.11
N GLY A 137 7.97 50.66 -25.98
CA GLY A 137 8.89 50.71 -27.11
C GLY A 137 8.55 51.85 -28.09
N SER A 138 7.25 52.01 -28.42
CA SER A 138 6.76 53.08 -29.27
C SER A 138 7.02 54.50 -28.67
N ILE A 139 6.94 54.63 -27.33
CA ILE A 139 7.31 55.89 -26.65
C ILE A 139 8.80 56.17 -26.78
N GLU A 140 9.68 55.18 -26.66
CA GLU A 140 11.12 55.35 -26.80
C GLU A 140 11.50 55.75 -28.23
N GLU A 141 10.84 55.12 -29.23
CA GLU A 141 11.02 55.48 -30.64
C GLU A 141 10.57 56.92 -30.93
N LEU A 142 9.40 57.34 -30.42
CA LEU A 142 8.88 58.73 -30.61
C LEU A 142 9.75 59.73 -29.87
N LYS A 143 10.29 59.48 -28.71
CA LYS A 143 11.25 60.30 -28.00
C LYS A 143 12.56 60.43 -28.79
N ALA A 144 13.07 59.33 -29.35
CA ALA A 144 14.26 59.36 -30.22
C ALA A 144 14.04 60.16 -31.48
N ALA A 145 12.80 60.22 -31.99
CA ALA A 145 12.41 61.11 -33.13
C ALA A 145 12.18 62.60 -32.75
N GLY A 146 12.46 62.95 -31.47
CA GLY A 146 12.37 64.32 -30.99
C GLY A 146 10.97 64.82 -30.63
N VAL A 147 10.01 63.91 -30.51
CA VAL A 147 8.66 64.23 -30.05
C VAL A 147 8.67 64.33 -28.52
N ASN A 148 8.38 65.47 -27.97
CA ASN A 148 8.32 65.73 -26.54
C ASN A 148 7.06 66.55 -26.23
N ASP A 149 5.89 65.96 -26.45
CA ASP A 149 4.61 66.64 -26.26
C ASP A 149 3.81 66.03 -25.07
N ALA A 150 2.73 66.73 -24.68
CA ALA A 150 1.86 66.30 -23.57
C ALA A 150 1.24 64.93 -23.80
N LEU A 151 1.09 64.51 -25.06
CA LEU A 151 0.54 63.18 -25.43
C LEU A 151 1.44 62.04 -24.98
N LEU A 152 2.78 62.17 -25.02
CA LEU A 152 3.71 61.17 -24.53
C LEU A 152 3.69 61.08 -23.01
N ALA A 153 3.53 62.22 -22.32
CA ALA A 153 3.40 62.21 -20.86
C ALA A 153 2.12 61.47 -20.41
N GLU A 154 0.99 61.74 -21.08
CA GLU A 154 -0.28 61.05 -20.83
C GLU A 154 -0.20 59.53 -21.16
N ALA A 155 0.49 59.20 -22.25
CA ALA A 155 0.73 57.79 -22.63
C ALA A 155 1.56 57.04 -21.57
N VAL A 156 2.63 57.64 -21.06
CA VAL A 156 3.45 57.07 -19.97
C VAL A 156 2.62 56.85 -18.73
N GLU A 157 1.78 57.81 -18.34
CA GLU A 157 0.90 57.67 -17.18
C GLU A 157 -0.12 56.55 -17.36
N LYS A 158 -0.74 56.43 -18.54
CA LYS A 158 -1.67 55.33 -18.87
C LYS A 158 -0.98 53.96 -18.83
N ILE A 159 0.23 53.83 -19.35
CA ILE A 159 1.01 52.58 -19.30
C ILE A 159 1.35 52.22 -17.86
N LEU A 160 1.81 53.19 -17.05
CA LEU A 160 2.12 52.96 -15.64
C LEU A 160 0.89 52.54 -14.85
N LEU A 161 -0.26 53.19 -15.10
CA LEU A 161 -1.53 52.83 -14.45
C LEU A 161 -1.98 51.43 -14.88
N GLY A 162 -1.95 51.14 -16.18
CA GLY A 162 -2.36 49.85 -16.72
C GLY A 162 -1.47 48.71 -16.23
N LYS A 163 -0.15 48.87 -16.22
CA LYS A 163 0.78 47.87 -15.63
C LYS A 163 0.51 47.66 -14.13
N LYS A 164 0.18 48.74 -13.40
CA LYS A 164 -0.18 48.66 -11.98
C LYS A 164 -1.50 47.93 -11.76
N GLU A 165 -2.49 48.16 -12.61
CA GLU A 165 -3.77 47.45 -12.55
C GLU A 165 -3.62 45.95 -12.86
N GLU A 166 -2.87 45.59 -13.91
CA GLU A 166 -2.59 44.20 -14.25
C GLU A 166 -1.83 43.46 -13.14
N LYS A 167 -0.79 44.11 -12.60
CA LYS A 167 -0.08 43.58 -11.45
C LYS A 167 -1.01 43.39 -10.26
N GLY A 168 -1.91 44.34 -9.97
CA GLY A 168 -2.89 44.22 -8.91
C GLY A 168 -3.88 43.06 -9.14
N GLN A 169 -4.34 42.88 -10.40
CA GLN A 169 -5.20 41.74 -10.77
C GLN A 169 -4.48 40.41 -10.62
N GLN A 170 -3.23 40.32 -11.05
CA GLN A 170 -2.40 39.12 -10.91
C GLN A 170 -2.18 38.76 -9.43
N ILE A 171 -1.86 39.76 -8.61
CA ILE A 171 -1.72 39.56 -7.16
C ILE A 171 -3.05 39.08 -6.54
N GLY A 172 -4.16 39.74 -6.90
CA GLY A 172 -5.50 39.32 -6.42
C GLY A 172 -5.84 37.91 -6.80
N PHE A 173 -5.52 37.48 -8.02
CA PHE A 173 -5.72 36.09 -8.46
C PHE A 173 -4.84 35.10 -7.70
N LEU A 174 -3.57 35.40 -7.47
CA LEU A 174 -2.66 34.55 -6.72
C LEU A 174 -3.07 34.40 -5.24
N ILE A 175 -3.51 35.51 -4.63
CA ILE A 175 -4.05 35.49 -3.25
C ILE A 175 -5.32 34.64 -3.17
N GLY A 176 -6.24 34.80 -4.12
CA GLY A 176 -7.44 33.97 -4.20
C GLY A 176 -7.12 32.49 -4.33
N ASN A 177 -6.13 32.14 -5.15
CA ASN A 177 -5.66 30.77 -5.27
C ASN A 177 -4.96 30.27 -4.02
N ALA A 178 -4.19 31.11 -3.32
CA ALA A 178 -3.57 30.75 -2.05
C ALA A 178 -4.62 30.44 -0.99
N GLN A 179 -5.66 31.28 -0.89
CA GLN A 179 -6.80 31.05 0.03
C GLN A 179 -7.55 29.77 -0.31
N ALA A 180 -7.91 29.57 -1.57
CA ALA A 180 -8.61 28.36 -2.01
C ALA A 180 -7.75 27.09 -1.81
N ALA A 181 -6.44 27.18 -1.98
CA ALA A 181 -5.53 26.07 -1.70
C ALA A 181 -5.45 25.78 -0.19
N LEU A 182 -5.46 26.80 0.64
CA LEU A 182 -5.47 26.70 2.11
C LEU A 182 -6.77 26.04 2.59
N GLU A 183 -7.93 26.50 2.11
CA GLU A 183 -9.22 25.92 2.42
C GLU A 183 -9.33 24.44 1.99
N ALA A 184 -8.69 24.10 0.86
CA ALA A 184 -8.62 22.72 0.38
C ALA A 184 -7.54 21.87 1.10
N GLY A 185 -6.85 22.40 2.12
CA GLY A 185 -5.79 21.72 2.85
C GLY A 185 -4.49 21.51 2.06
N ARG A 186 -4.34 22.16 0.90
CA ARG A 186 -3.15 22.04 0.02
C ARG A 186 -2.07 23.07 0.41
N LEU A 187 -1.52 22.88 1.59
CA LEU A 187 -0.64 23.86 2.25
C LEU A 187 0.62 24.22 1.43
N THR A 188 1.24 23.23 0.76
CA THR A 188 2.39 23.47 -0.13
C THR A 188 2.00 24.36 -1.32
N LYS A 189 0.86 24.09 -1.96
CA LYS A 189 0.39 24.95 -3.07
C LYS A 189 0.02 26.34 -2.59
N ALA A 190 -0.59 26.46 -1.42
CA ALA A 190 -0.88 27.77 -0.84
C ALA A 190 0.40 28.56 -0.60
N ARG A 191 1.48 27.93 -0.12
CA ARG A 191 2.79 28.53 0.06
C ARG A 191 3.38 28.98 -1.29
N ASP A 192 3.36 28.12 -2.31
CA ASP A 192 3.89 28.42 -3.65
C ASP A 192 3.19 29.64 -4.27
N PHE A 193 1.89 29.82 -4.03
CA PHE A 193 1.17 31.04 -4.44
C PHE A 193 1.57 32.26 -3.63
N CYS A 194 1.79 32.12 -2.32
CA CYS A 194 2.30 33.22 -1.49
C CYS A 194 3.71 33.65 -1.91
N ASP A 195 4.59 32.71 -2.27
CA ASP A 195 5.93 33.01 -2.77
C ASP A 195 5.87 33.79 -4.10
N GLN A 196 4.96 33.42 -5.01
CA GLN A 196 4.72 34.18 -6.24
C GLN A 196 4.15 35.59 -5.98
N VAL A 197 3.34 35.77 -4.94
CA VAL A 197 2.88 37.11 -4.53
C VAL A 197 4.03 37.94 -3.97
N GLU A 198 4.90 37.34 -3.16
CA GLU A 198 6.09 38.01 -2.61
C GLU A 198 7.06 38.47 -3.70
N ASP A 199 7.27 37.67 -4.74
CA ASP A 199 8.08 38.06 -5.91
C ASP A 199 7.51 39.30 -6.63
N LEU A 200 6.18 39.44 -6.61
CA LEU A 200 5.53 40.61 -7.22
C LEU A 200 5.44 41.79 -6.26
N GLU A 201 5.04 41.58 -5.02
CA GLU A 201 4.84 42.59 -3.99
C GLU A 201 5.22 42.06 -2.61
N PRO A 202 6.50 42.20 -2.19
CA PRO A 202 7.03 41.64 -0.95
C PRO A 202 6.27 42.05 0.31
N ASP A 203 5.78 43.31 0.33
CA ASP A 203 5.11 43.89 1.51
C ASP A 203 3.58 43.81 1.42
N HIS A 204 3.03 42.90 0.62
CA HIS A 204 1.57 42.78 0.48
C HIS A 204 0.91 42.38 1.80
N PRO A 205 -0.08 43.14 2.31
CA PRO A 205 -0.59 42.97 3.69
C PRO A 205 -1.18 41.60 4.02
N LYS A 206 -1.71 40.88 3.01
CA LYS A 206 -2.26 39.53 3.21
C LYS A 206 -1.22 38.41 3.29
N LEU A 207 0.03 38.66 2.89
CA LEU A 207 1.08 37.63 2.92
C LEU A 207 1.39 37.14 4.33
N ALA A 208 1.50 38.04 5.29
CA ALA A 208 1.79 37.71 6.68
C ALA A 208 0.71 36.80 7.28
N GLU A 209 -0.57 37.12 7.03
CA GLU A 209 -1.71 36.33 7.50
C GLU A 209 -1.72 34.92 6.87
N LEU A 210 -1.63 34.85 5.53
CA LEU A 210 -1.65 33.59 4.81
C LEU A 210 -0.46 32.69 5.19
N ARG A 211 0.72 33.25 5.32
CA ARG A 211 1.92 32.51 5.76
C ARG A 211 1.81 32.01 7.20
N SER A 212 1.19 32.78 8.08
CA SER A 212 0.89 32.32 9.44
C SER A 212 -0.04 31.12 9.42
N LEU A 213 -1.15 31.19 8.69
CA LEU A 213 -2.09 30.08 8.56
C LEU A 213 -1.48 28.83 7.90
N ILE A 214 -0.66 29.02 6.87
CA ILE A 214 0.07 27.92 6.22
C ILE A 214 1.07 27.28 7.20
N SER A 215 1.82 28.09 7.93
CA SER A 215 2.80 27.57 8.90
C SER A 215 2.13 26.80 10.03
N GLU A 216 1.00 27.31 10.54
CA GLU A 216 0.18 26.62 11.53
C GLU A 216 -0.36 25.30 11.00
N GLY A 217 -0.90 25.29 9.78
CA GLY A 217 -1.38 24.07 9.14
C GLY A 217 -0.28 23.04 8.92
N LEU A 218 0.92 23.45 8.48
CA LEU A 218 2.07 22.57 8.34
C LEU A 218 2.53 22.00 9.69
N LEU A 219 2.48 22.80 10.74
CA LEU A 219 2.80 22.39 12.11
C LEU A 219 1.80 21.33 12.61
N GLN A 220 0.51 21.52 12.32
CA GLN A 220 -0.54 20.54 12.64
C GLN A 220 -0.33 19.21 11.89
N VAL A 221 -0.08 19.26 10.59
CA VAL A 221 0.21 18.07 9.77
C VAL A 221 1.45 17.35 10.29
N ARG A 222 2.53 18.08 10.60
CA ARG A 222 3.75 17.49 11.16
C ARG A 222 3.51 16.84 12.51
N SER A 223 2.77 17.50 13.40
CA SER A 223 2.38 16.94 14.69
C SER A 223 1.58 15.65 14.54
N LEU A 224 0.63 15.62 13.61
CA LEU A 224 -0.18 14.43 13.33
C LEU A 224 0.65 13.24 12.82
N LEU A 225 1.63 13.51 11.96
CA LEU A 225 2.54 12.48 11.46
C LEU A 225 3.41 11.91 12.58
N ILE A 226 3.93 12.76 13.46
CA ILE A 226 4.72 12.32 14.62
C ILE A 226 3.85 11.50 15.57
N VAL A 227 2.62 11.93 15.88
CA VAL A 227 1.67 11.16 16.71
C VAL A 227 1.40 9.79 16.09
N LYS A 228 1.22 9.71 14.77
CA LYS A 228 1.04 8.44 14.08
C LYS A 228 2.28 7.54 14.19
N ALA A 229 3.47 8.10 13.99
CA ALA A 229 4.73 7.37 14.15
C ALA A 229 4.93 6.89 15.60
N LEU A 230 4.59 7.72 16.58
CA LEU A 230 4.66 7.42 18.00
C LEU A 230 3.71 6.26 18.37
N ARG A 231 2.44 6.33 17.94
CA ARG A 231 1.48 5.25 18.16
C ARG A 231 1.94 3.93 17.53
N LYS A 232 2.55 4.00 16.34
CA LYS A 232 3.16 2.84 15.66
C LYS A 232 4.36 2.29 16.43
N ALA A 233 5.22 3.14 16.96
CA ALA A 233 6.37 2.73 17.80
C ALA A 233 5.88 2.02 19.06
N ILE A 234 4.90 2.59 19.79
CA ILE A 234 4.29 1.97 20.97
C ILE A 234 3.70 0.59 20.62
N SER A 235 2.94 0.50 19.53
CA SER A 235 2.31 -0.78 19.12
C SER A 235 3.31 -1.87 18.72
N LYS A 236 4.53 -1.48 18.36
CA LYS A 236 5.64 -2.41 18.06
C LYS A 236 6.52 -2.73 19.28
N GLY A 237 6.26 -2.08 20.42
CA GLY A 237 7.09 -2.20 21.61
C GLY A 237 8.44 -1.47 21.50
N ASP A 238 8.64 -0.64 20.49
CA ASP A 238 9.84 0.17 20.31
C ASP A 238 9.71 1.46 21.13
N LEU A 239 9.93 1.33 22.45
CA LEU A 239 9.69 2.43 23.39
C LEU A 239 10.77 3.51 23.32
N ASP A 240 11.97 3.19 22.85
CA ASP A 240 13.02 4.19 22.63
C ASP A 240 12.67 5.09 21.45
N LEU A 241 12.19 4.51 20.36
CA LEU A 241 11.67 5.30 19.24
C LEU A 241 10.43 6.08 19.63
N ALA A 242 9.56 5.53 20.48
CA ALA A 242 8.39 6.22 20.98
C ALA A 242 8.79 7.45 21.83
N ASP A 243 9.75 7.32 22.73
CA ASP A 243 10.26 8.44 23.53
C ASP A 243 10.89 9.52 22.64
N ASN A 244 11.70 9.15 21.66
CA ASN A 244 12.31 10.08 20.71
C ASN A 244 11.24 10.86 19.93
N ASN A 245 10.22 10.19 19.42
CA ASN A 245 9.09 10.82 18.74
C ASN A 245 8.28 11.71 19.68
N LEU A 246 8.12 11.32 20.96
CA LEU A 246 7.43 12.15 21.96
C LEU A 246 8.21 13.44 22.25
N VAL A 247 9.55 13.34 22.38
CA VAL A 247 10.41 14.51 22.54
C VAL A 247 10.32 15.44 21.33
N GLU A 248 10.27 14.89 20.12
CA GLU A 248 10.09 15.69 18.91
C GLU A 248 8.72 16.38 18.88
N LEU A 249 7.64 15.68 19.24
CA LEU A 249 6.30 16.26 19.34
C LEU A 249 6.27 17.43 20.33
N VAL A 250 6.87 17.26 21.51
CA VAL A 250 6.95 18.30 22.55
C VAL A 250 7.73 19.53 22.05
N LYS A 251 8.81 19.34 21.28
CA LYS A 251 9.58 20.44 20.69
C LYS A 251 8.78 21.23 19.66
N ILE A 252 7.93 20.57 18.88
CA ILE A 252 7.15 21.19 17.80
C ILE A 252 5.87 21.81 18.34
N ASN A 253 5.17 21.11 19.22
CA ASN A 253 3.90 21.54 19.80
C ASN A 253 3.80 21.04 21.25
N SER A 254 4.32 21.82 22.19
CA SER A 254 4.35 21.47 23.63
C SER A 254 2.96 21.32 24.27
N GLU A 255 1.92 21.93 23.66
CA GLU A 255 0.54 21.92 24.16
C GLU A 255 -0.36 20.90 23.43
N HIS A 256 0.23 20.03 22.62
CA HIS A 256 -0.55 19.04 21.89
C HIS A 256 -1.32 18.11 22.83
N VAL A 257 -2.63 18.03 22.64
CA VAL A 257 -3.58 17.35 23.54
C VAL A 257 -3.27 15.88 23.81
N GLU A 258 -2.57 15.22 22.90
CA GLU A 258 -2.23 13.79 23.03
C GLU A 258 -0.94 13.54 23.83
N ILE A 259 -0.11 14.54 24.10
CA ILE A 259 1.16 14.33 24.80
C ILE A 259 0.98 13.63 26.16
N PRO A 260 0.04 14.04 27.04
CA PRO A 260 -0.16 13.37 28.32
C PRO A 260 -0.55 11.89 28.15
N VAL A 261 -1.51 11.63 27.26
CA VAL A 261 -2.04 10.28 27.00
C VAL A 261 -0.95 9.36 26.41
N LEU A 262 -0.17 9.88 25.47
CA LEU A 262 0.90 9.10 24.83
C LEU A 262 2.04 8.80 25.82
N ARG A 263 2.36 9.75 26.69
CA ARG A 263 3.36 9.56 27.75
C ARG A 263 2.91 8.50 28.76
N GLU A 264 1.67 8.55 29.19
CA GLU A 264 1.09 7.54 30.06
C GLU A 264 1.11 6.16 29.41
N ARG A 265 0.74 6.08 28.13
CA ARG A 265 0.74 4.84 27.37
C ARG A 265 2.14 4.25 27.21
N ILE A 266 3.17 5.06 26.97
CA ILE A 266 4.57 4.60 26.95
C ILE A 266 4.96 4.05 28.33
N GLY A 267 4.59 4.74 29.40
CA GLY A 267 4.85 4.29 30.77
C GLY A 267 4.20 2.94 31.06
N THR A 268 2.91 2.81 30.74
CA THR A 268 2.15 1.55 30.92
C THR A 268 2.77 0.40 30.13
N GLU A 269 3.14 0.64 28.88
CA GLU A 269 3.74 -0.38 28.03
C GLU A 269 5.14 -0.79 28.52
N ARG A 270 5.92 0.17 29.03
CA ARG A 270 7.22 -0.10 29.65
C ARG A 270 7.08 -0.96 30.90
N GLU A 271 6.10 -0.68 31.76
CA GLU A 271 5.80 -1.50 32.91
C GLU A 271 5.34 -2.90 32.53
N ARG A 272 4.53 -3.00 31.48
CA ARG A 272 4.10 -4.31 30.93
C ARG A 272 5.29 -5.11 30.45
N MET A 273 6.13 -4.53 29.59
CA MET A 273 7.34 -5.20 29.08
C MET A 273 8.29 -5.64 30.20
N LYS A 274 8.42 -4.80 31.24
CA LYS A 274 9.22 -5.18 32.43
C LYS A 274 8.65 -6.39 33.15
N LYS A 275 7.33 -6.42 33.36
CA LYS A 275 6.65 -7.57 33.98
C LYS A 275 6.77 -8.83 33.12
N ASP A 276 6.61 -8.69 31.80
CA ASP A 276 6.78 -9.80 30.86
C ASP A 276 8.21 -10.33 30.91
N GLN A 277 9.22 -9.44 30.99
CA GLN A 277 10.62 -9.84 31.11
C GLN A 277 10.94 -10.54 32.45
N GLU A 278 10.36 -10.05 33.54
CA GLU A 278 10.47 -10.70 34.86
C GLU A 278 9.82 -12.10 34.83
N ALA A 279 8.63 -12.23 34.24
CA ALA A 279 7.94 -13.51 34.08
C ALA A 279 8.73 -14.50 33.20
N VAL A 280 9.32 -14.02 32.10
CA VAL A 280 10.23 -14.82 31.25
C VAL A 280 11.41 -15.33 32.08
N GLY A 281 12.02 -14.48 32.90
CA GLY A 281 13.10 -14.88 33.81
C GLY A 281 12.69 -15.99 34.79
N GLU A 282 11.49 -15.88 35.36
CA GLU A 282 10.94 -16.92 36.24
C GLU A 282 10.70 -18.24 35.50
N PHE A 283 10.09 -18.22 34.31
CA PHE A 283 9.87 -19.42 33.52
C PHE A 283 11.19 -20.09 33.11
N LEU A 284 12.17 -19.31 32.69
CA LEU A 284 13.51 -19.82 32.40
C LEU A 284 14.16 -20.48 33.63
N ALA A 285 14.04 -19.87 34.79
CA ALA A 285 14.57 -20.44 36.02
C ALA A 285 13.88 -21.78 36.40
N LYS A 286 12.55 -21.86 36.23
CA LYS A 286 11.78 -23.07 36.43
C LYS A 286 12.18 -24.16 35.45
N ALA A 287 12.27 -23.83 34.16
CA ALA A 287 12.68 -24.80 33.13
C ALA A 287 14.11 -25.31 33.37
N ARG A 288 15.06 -24.46 33.76
CA ARG A 288 16.44 -24.85 34.08
C ARG A 288 16.55 -25.81 35.26
N LYS A 289 15.68 -25.67 36.27
CA LYS A 289 15.64 -26.61 37.40
C LYS A 289 15.22 -28.02 36.95
N LEU A 290 14.47 -28.13 35.89
CA LEU A 290 14.00 -29.37 35.30
C LEU A 290 14.93 -29.89 34.19
N ASP A 291 16.03 -29.18 33.86
CA ASP A 291 17.03 -29.61 32.87
C ASP A 291 17.94 -30.70 33.45
N THR A 292 17.45 -31.91 33.48
CA THR A 292 18.20 -33.10 33.94
C THR A 292 18.83 -33.88 32.78
N GLY A 293 18.76 -33.35 31.55
CA GLY A 293 19.17 -34.06 30.34
C GLY A 293 18.16 -35.08 29.83
N VAL A 294 16.98 -35.16 30.49
CA VAL A 294 15.87 -36.01 30.09
C VAL A 294 14.69 -35.14 29.69
N TYR A 295 13.91 -35.59 28.72
CA TYR A 295 12.68 -34.92 28.28
C TYR A 295 11.78 -34.58 29.47
N SER A 296 11.41 -33.31 29.58
CA SER A 296 10.45 -32.85 30.59
C SER A 296 9.35 -32.02 29.89
N GLY A 297 8.15 -32.57 29.84
CA GLY A 297 6.96 -31.88 29.32
C GLY A 297 6.66 -30.60 30.10
N GLU A 298 6.84 -30.61 31.42
CA GLU A 298 6.64 -29.46 32.30
C GLU A 298 7.63 -28.33 31.99
N ALA A 299 8.90 -28.66 31.76
CA ALA A 299 9.90 -27.68 31.38
C ALA A 299 9.57 -27.02 30.02
N LEU A 300 9.07 -27.81 29.08
CA LEU A 300 8.65 -27.30 27.77
C LEU A 300 7.44 -26.39 27.87
N GLU A 301 6.49 -26.64 28.76
CA GLU A 301 5.36 -25.74 29.00
C GLU A 301 5.86 -24.37 29.57
N PHE A 302 6.78 -24.37 30.54
CA PHE A 302 7.39 -23.10 31.00
C PHE A 302 8.10 -22.34 29.88
N LEU A 303 8.79 -23.06 29.01
CA LEU A 303 9.50 -22.42 27.89
C LEU A 303 8.56 -21.94 26.78
N LYS A 304 7.42 -22.61 26.55
CA LYS A 304 6.37 -22.11 25.67
C LYS A 304 5.75 -20.83 26.20
N GLU A 305 5.45 -20.77 27.51
CA GLU A 305 4.96 -19.54 28.12
C GLU A 305 6.00 -18.40 28.06
N ALA A 306 7.28 -18.72 28.30
CA ALA A 306 8.35 -17.73 28.11
C ALA A 306 8.44 -17.24 26.67
N MET A 307 8.34 -18.14 25.67
CA MET A 307 8.34 -17.77 24.25
C MET A 307 7.12 -16.94 23.85
N ARG A 308 5.95 -17.16 24.49
CA ARG A 308 4.75 -16.35 24.24
C ARG A 308 4.92 -14.90 24.69
N LEU A 309 5.66 -14.67 25.79
CA LEU A 309 5.92 -13.34 26.33
C LEU A 309 7.08 -12.63 25.61
N ASP A 310 8.21 -13.30 25.44
CA ASP A 310 9.40 -12.79 24.75
C ASP A 310 10.19 -13.96 24.14
N PRO A 311 10.08 -14.18 22.80
CA PRO A 311 10.81 -15.22 22.10
C PRO A 311 12.30 -14.86 21.87
N ASN A 312 13.01 -14.47 22.92
CA ASN A 312 14.42 -14.12 22.84
C ASN A 312 15.31 -15.35 22.58
N LYS A 313 16.59 -15.10 22.26
CA LYS A 313 17.55 -16.16 21.89
C LYS A 313 17.73 -17.20 22.99
N GLU A 314 17.78 -16.79 24.25
CA GLU A 314 18.00 -17.67 25.40
C GLU A 314 16.84 -18.64 25.62
N VAL A 315 15.60 -18.13 25.55
CA VAL A 315 14.38 -18.96 25.66
C VAL A 315 14.36 -20.02 24.55
N ARG A 316 14.66 -19.60 23.33
CA ARG A 316 14.69 -20.50 22.17
C ARG A 316 15.76 -21.57 22.30
N GLU A 317 16.98 -21.19 22.67
CA GLU A 317 18.08 -22.14 22.83
C GLU A 317 17.78 -23.19 23.92
N LEU A 318 17.19 -22.78 25.05
CA LEU A 318 16.83 -23.69 26.11
C LEU A 318 15.65 -24.61 25.69
N TYR A 319 14.63 -24.03 25.02
CA TYR A 319 13.55 -24.83 24.46
C TYR A 319 14.06 -25.86 23.44
N LEU A 320 14.95 -25.46 22.56
CA LEU A 320 15.60 -26.30 21.58
C LEU A 320 16.38 -27.44 22.26
N LYS A 321 17.13 -27.15 23.32
CA LYS A 321 17.87 -28.14 24.07
C LYS A 321 16.97 -29.18 24.75
N MET A 322 15.88 -28.71 25.36
CA MET A 322 15.03 -29.54 26.22
C MET A 322 13.90 -30.29 25.48
N SER A 323 13.56 -29.88 24.27
CA SER A 323 12.44 -30.46 23.51
C SER A 323 12.64 -31.92 23.09
N GLY A 324 13.80 -32.51 23.34
CA GLY A 324 14.04 -33.94 23.11
C GLY A 324 14.01 -34.38 21.66
N TYR A 325 14.13 -33.44 20.69
CA TYR A 325 14.32 -33.77 19.28
C TYR A 325 15.72 -34.38 19.09
N GLY A 326 15.84 -35.20 18.07
CA GLY A 326 17.07 -35.91 17.76
C GLY A 326 18.26 -35.00 17.48
N ARG A 327 18.99 -35.29 16.43
CA ARG A 327 20.19 -34.55 16.04
C ARG A 327 19.88 -33.10 15.59
N VAL A 328 20.73 -32.18 15.97
CA VAL A 328 20.66 -30.78 15.48
C VAL A 328 21.59 -30.62 14.30
N ILE A 329 21.02 -30.29 13.14
CA ILE A 329 21.72 -30.05 11.88
C ILE A 329 21.75 -28.53 11.63
N ARG A 330 22.85 -27.98 11.17
CA ARG A 330 23.01 -26.53 10.95
C ARG A 330 23.25 -26.17 9.51
N VAL A 331 22.46 -25.24 8.98
CA VAL A 331 22.62 -24.65 7.64
C VAL A 331 23.05 -23.19 7.79
N PRO A 332 24.05 -22.73 7.09
CA PRO A 332 24.89 -23.40 6.09
C PRO A 332 26.14 -24.10 6.65
N LYS A 333 26.26 -24.26 7.96
CA LYS A 333 27.50 -24.74 8.61
C LYS A 333 27.84 -26.19 8.25
N GLU A 334 26.87 -27.09 8.29
CA GLU A 334 27.02 -28.52 8.04
C GLU A 334 26.55 -28.89 6.65
N PHE A 335 25.50 -28.26 6.16
CA PHE A 335 24.97 -28.41 4.81
C PHE A 335 24.82 -27.04 4.15
N LYS A 336 25.21 -26.90 2.90
CA LYS A 336 25.12 -25.64 2.16
C LYS A 336 23.68 -25.22 1.86
N THR A 337 22.77 -26.19 1.71
CA THR A 337 21.37 -26.02 1.34
C THR A 337 20.47 -26.63 2.41
N ILE A 338 19.23 -26.13 2.50
CA ILE A 338 18.21 -26.68 3.40
C ILE A 338 17.75 -28.04 2.89
N ALA A 339 17.57 -28.19 1.56
CA ALA A 339 17.24 -29.46 0.94
C ALA A 339 18.23 -30.55 1.30
N GLY A 340 19.53 -30.30 1.19
CA GLY A 340 20.57 -31.27 1.58
C GLY A 340 20.56 -31.59 3.08
N ALA A 341 20.19 -30.64 3.93
CA ALA A 341 20.00 -30.91 5.35
C ALA A 341 18.75 -31.76 5.61
N ILE A 342 17.65 -31.56 4.88
CA ILE A 342 16.42 -32.36 4.95
C ILE A 342 16.71 -33.81 4.50
N GLU A 343 17.42 -34.01 3.40
CA GLU A 343 17.80 -35.34 2.91
C GLU A 343 18.63 -36.11 3.93
N ALA A 344 19.51 -35.43 4.67
CA ALA A 344 20.37 -36.05 5.69
C ALA A 344 19.67 -36.21 7.05
N ALA A 345 18.52 -35.54 7.24
CA ALA A 345 17.79 -35.56 8.51
C ALA A 345 16.96 -36.84 8.67
N GLY A 346 16.96 -37.37 9.88
CA GLY A 346 16.05 -38.41 10.30
C GLY A 346 14.80 -37.85 10.98
N LYS A 347 13.87 -38.75 11.27
CA LYS A 347 12.65 -38.40 12.03
C LYS A 347 13.03 -37.80 13.38
N ASN A 348 12.40 -36.66 13.72
CA ASN A 348 12.62 -35.85 14.91
C ASN A 348 13.96 -35.07 14.93
N ASP A 349 14.66 -35.02 13.82
CA ASP A 349 15.81 -34.11 13.70
C ASP A 349 15.35 -32.65 13.52
N ARG A 350 16.20 -31.74 13.99
CA ARG A 350 15.98 -30.31 13.92
C ARG A 350 17.02 -29.65 13.04
N ILE A 351 16.57 -28.85 12.10
CA ILE A 351 17.44 -28.09 11.19
C ILE A 351 17.41 -26.62 11.62
N LEU A 352 18.55 -26.13 12.09
CA LEU A 352 18.74 -24.72 12.44
C LEU A 352 19.31 -23.97 11.23
N ILE A 353 18.53 -22.98 10.77
CA ILE A 353 18.86 -22.20 9.58
C ILE A 353 19.36 -20.82 10.03
N ALA A 354 20.62 -20.52 9.74
CA ALA A 354 21.19 -19.22 10.06
C ALA A 354 20.54 -18.10 9.21
N LYS A 355 20.76 -16.86 9.60
CA LYS A 355 20.33 -15.70 8.81
C LYS A 355 20.83 -15.78 7.37
N GLY A 356 19.99 -15.47 6.41
CA GLY A 356 20.31 -15.52 4.98
C GLY A 356 19.04 -15.64 4.15
N THR A 357 19.21 -15.54 2.85
CA THR A 357 18.16 -15.81 1.87
C THR A 357 18.50 -17.13 1.17
N TYR A 358 17.57 -18.08 1.22
CA TYR A 358 17.68 -19.42 0.68
C TYR A 358 16.65 -19.58 -0.45
N GLU A 359 17.13 -19.74 -1.67
CA GLU A 359 16.29 -19.88 -2.86
C GLU A 359 16.07 -21.38 -3.14
N GLU A 360 15.07 -21.96 -2.45
CA GLU A 360 14.80 -23.39 -2.48
C GLU A 360 13.28 -23.67 -2.45
N SER A 361 12.83 -24.70 -3.20
CA SER A 361 11.52 -25.33 -3.05
C SER A 361 11.70 -26.62 -2.29
N LEU A 362 11.02 -26.76 -1.15
CA LEU A 362 11.29 -27.81 -0.20
C LEU A 362 10.05 -28.72 0.00
N ILE A 363 10.24 -30.02 -0.17
CA ILE A 363 9.30 -31.05 0.29
C ILE A 363 9.80 -31.52 1.65
N ILE A 364 8.98 -31.33 2.69
CA ILE A 364 9.42 -31.63 4.05
C ILE A 364 8.79 -32.93 4.53
N PRO A 365 9.60 -33.97 4.83
CA PRO A 365 9.14 -35.23 5.39
C PRO A 365 8.56 -35.05 6.79
N PRO A 366 7.63 -35.95 7.20
CA PRO A 366 7.05 -35.91 8.54
C PRO A 366 8.08 -36.00 9.67
N GLY A 367 7.87 -35.20 10.71
CA GLY A 367 8.67 -35.26 11.93
C GLY A 367 9.95 -34.43 11.90
N ILE A 368 10.14 -33.58 10.89
CA ILE A 368 11.26 -32.65 10.82
C ILE A 368 10.85 -31.28 11.36
N GLU A 369 11.78 -30.61 12.04
CA GLU A 369 11.64 -29.25 12.48
C GLU A 369 12.66 -28.35 11.78
N LEU A 370 12.18 -27.26 11.13
CA LEU A 370 13.01 -26.20 10.57
C LEU A 370 12.86 -24.94 11.43
N VAL A 371 13.97 -24.42 11.93
CA VAL A 371 13.97 -23.22 12.77
C VAL A 371 14.96 -22.19 12.23
N GLY A 372 14.45 -21.05 11.84
CA GLY A 372 15.26 -19.90 11.45
C GLY A 372 15.89 -19.19 12.63
N GLU A 373 16.98 -18.48 12.41
CA GLU A 373 17.58 -17.61 13.43
C GLU A 373 16.61 -16.51 13.86
N SER A 374 15.86 -15.94 12.92
CA SER A 374 14.74 -15.03 13.19
C SER A 374 13.89 -14.87 11.92
N ARG A 375 12.59 -14.64 12.08
CA ARG A 375 11.70 -14.38 10.95
C ARG A 375 12.08 -13.16 10.11
N LYS A 376 12.87 -12.21 10.65
CA LYS A 376 13.33 -11.02 9.90
C LYS A 376 14.56 -11.30 9.04
N SER A 377 15.36 -12.28 9.40
CA SER A 377 16.68 -12.50 8.82
C SER A 377 16.85 -13.84 8.12
N THR A 378 15.95 -14.81 8.34
CA THR A 378 15.98 -16.13 7.69
C THR A 378 14.84 -16.21 6.69
N ILE A 379 15.17 -16.09 5.42
CA ILE A 379 14.21 -15.98 4.33
C ILE A 379 14.34 -17.20 3.42
N LEU A 380 13.26 -17.91 3.22
CA LEU A 380 13.14 -18.96 2.22
C LEU A 380 12.28 -18.38 1.08
N GLU A 381 12.83 -18.38 -0.14
CA GLU A 381 12.10 -17.87 -1.29
C GLU A 381 12.22 -18.82 -2.49
N PHE A 382 11.21 -18.77 -3.36
CA PHE A 382 11.19 -19.51 -4.61
C PHE A 382 10.42 -18.75 -5.69
N GLU A 383 10.64 -19.08 -6.97
CA GLU A 383 9.94 -18.42 -8.07
C GLU A 383 8.44 -18.78 -8.07
N GLY A 384 7.58 -17.75 -8.00
CA GLY A 384 6.14 -17.91 -7.81
C GLY A 384 5.39 -18.59 -8.96
N GLY A 385 5.97 -18.63 -10.15
CA GLY A 385 5.43 -19.34 -11.32
C GLY A 385 5.97 -20.76 -11.50
N LYS A 386 6.82 -21.26 -10.58
CA LYS A 386 7.43 -22.58 -10.69
C LYS A 386 7.03 -23.57 -9.60
N GLY A 387 6.46 -23.11 -8.50
CA GLY A 387 6.02 -23.98 -7.42
C GLY A 387 5.98 -23.32 -6.06
N SER A 388 5.66 -24.11 -5.03
CA SER A 388 5.62 -23.68 -3.64
C SER A 388 7.02 -23.61 -3.04
N VAL A 389 7.19 -22.74 -2.04
CA VAL A 389 8.42 -22.71 -1.22
C VAL A 389 8.47 -23.94 -0.31
N ILE A 390 7.33 -24.30 0.29
CA ILE A 390 7.17 -25.46 1.17
C ILE A 390 6.01 -26.33 0.69
N THR A 391 6.25 -27.63 0.59
CA THR A 391 5.23 -28.62 0.28
C THR A 391 5.23 -29.74 1.34
N LEU A 392 4.04 -30.02 1.88
CA LEU A 392 3.75 -31.20 2.72
C LEU A 392 2.74 -32.08 1.99
N ASN A 393 3.17 -33.26 1.56
CA ASN A 393 2.35 -34.22 0.80
C ASN A 393 2.37 -35.64 1.40
N GLN A 394 2.87 -35.81 2.63
CA GLN A 394 2.97 -37.08 3.32
C GLN A 394 2.29 -37.06 4.68
N SER A 395 1.49 -38.06 4.94
CA SER A 395 0.89 -38.27 6.27
C SER A 395 1.95 -38.73 7.29
N GLY A 396 1.78 -38.36 8.52
CA GLY A 396 2.68 -38.82 9.57
C GLY A 396 2.80 -37.86 10.75
N THR A 397 3.96 -37.86 11.39
CA THR A 397 4.27 -36.96 12.49
C THR A 397 4.34 -35.53 11.97
N LYS A 398 3.81 -34.58 12.74
CA LYS A 398 3.80 -33.17 12.37
C LYS A 398 5.18 -32.63 11.96
N VAL A 399 5.16 -31.71 10.99
CA VAL A 399 6.29 -30.85 10.61
C VAL A 399 6.16 -29.55 11.38
N ARG A 400 7.26 -29.05 11.93
CA ARG A 400 7.28 -27.76 12.59
C ARG A 400 8.19 -26.79 11.87
N LEU A 401 7.67 -25.59 11.61
CA LEU A 401 8.42 -24.48 11.04
C LEU A 401 8.33 -23.29 12.00
N ALA A 402 9.47 -22.66 12.32
CA ALA A 402 9.48 -21.53 13.24
C ALA A 402 10.50 -20.45 12.84
N SER A 403 10.14 -19.20 13.11
CA SER A 403 11.02 -18.02 12.94
C SER A 403 11.57 -17.84 11.51
N LEU A 404 10.71 -18.01 10.51
CA LEU A 404 11.04 -17.95 9.09
C LEU A 404 10.21 -16.89 8.36
N THR A 405 10.77 -16.30 7.32
CA THR A 405 10.01 -15.66 6.25
C THR A 405 9.97 -16.58 5.03
N LEU A 406 8.77 -16.90 4.57
CA LEU A 406 8.49 -17.69 3.39
C LEU A 406 7.87 -16.78 2.33
N ARG A 407 8.43 -16.70 1.13
CA ARG A 407 7.89 -15.81 0.09
C ARG A 407 8.17 -16.31 -1.31
N HIS A 408 7.33 -15.90 -2.25
CA HIS A 408 7.65 -16.02 -3.66
C HIS A 408 8.52 -14.84 -4.14
N LYS A 409 9.39 -15.13 -5.10
CA LYS A 409 10.24 -14.17 -5.80
C LYS A 409 9.68 -13.99 -7.21
N GLY A 410 9.14 -12.79 -7.46
CA GLY A 410 8.59 -12.46 -8.75
C GLY A 410 7.22 -13.08 -9.04
N LEU A 411 6.53 -12.48 -9.99
CA LEU A 411 5.25 -12.90 -10.57
C LEU A 411 5.36 -12.67 -12.07
N ALA A 412 5.40 -13.71 -12.88
CA ALA A 412 5.14 -13.58 -14.29
C ALA A 412 3.62 -13.54 -14.51
N ASN A 413 3.16 -12.60 -15.35
CA ASN A 413 1.73 -12.31 -15.51
C ASN A 413 0.90 -13.42 -16.16
N ASP A 414 1.53 -14.44 -16.76
CA ASP A 414 0.87 -15.50 -17.53
C ASP A 414 1.29 -16.91 -17.05
N GLU A 415 1.99 -17.03 -15.92
CA GLU A 415 2.43 -18.31 -15.36
C GLU A 415 1.43 -18.88 -14.36
N GLU A 416 1.50 -20.18 -14.12
CA GLU A 416 0.74 -20.86 -13.08
C GLU A 416 1.02 -20.22 -11.72
N ARG A 417 0.00 -20.17 -10.88
CA ARG A 417 0.08 -19.57 -9.56
C ARG A 417 0.10 -20.66 -8.50
N PHE A 418 1.06 -20.57 -7.59
CA PHE A 418 1.25 -21.54 -6.53
C PHE A 418 1.07 -20.91 -5.14
N PRO A 419 0.63 -21.65 -4.13
CA PRO A 419 0.72 -21.21 -2.75
C PRO A 419 2.19 -21.17 -2.32
N VAL A 420 2.55 -20.26 -1.41
CA VAL A 420 3.89 -20.30 -0.79
C VAL A 420 4.06 -21.57 0.04
N VAL A 421 3.02 -21.96 0.78
CA VAL A 421 2.99 -23.21 1.54
C VAL A 421 1.81 -24.06 1.08
N ALA A 422 2.10 -25.26 0.59
CA ALA A 422 1.12 -26.25 0.13
C ALA A 422 1.07 -27.43 1.08
N ILE A 423 -0.13 -27.79 1.56
CA ILE A 423 -0.37 -28.94 2.45
C ILE A 423 -1.49 -29.78 1.87
N SER A 424 -1.15 -30.89 1.23
CA SER A 424 -2.12 -31.87 0.74
C SER A 424 -2.29 -33.05 1.68
N SER A 425 -1.34 -33.26 2.58
CA SER A 425 -1.37 -34.32 3.57
C SER A 425 -0.44 -33.99 4.74
N GLY A 426 -0.72 -34.55 5.91
CA GLY A 426 0.10 -34.30 7.09
C GLY A 426 -0.31 -33.07 7.89
N VAL A 427 0.51 -32.72 8.87
CA VAL A 427 0.25 -31.66 9.85
C VAL A 427 1.42 -30.69 9.85
N LEU A 428 1.13 -29.41 9.60
CA LEU A 428 2.07 -28.30 9.76
C LEU A 428 1.80 -27.57 11.08
N GLU A 429 2.84 -27.35 11.89
CA GLU A 429 2.88 -26.29 12.91
C GLU A 429 3.77 -25.15 12.40
N LEU A 430 3.22 -23.96 12.25
CA LEU A 430 3.93 -22.76 11.83
C LEU A 430 3.84 -21.71 12.94
N GLU A 431 5.00 -21.29 13.44
CA GLU A 431 5.09 -20.37 14.57
C GLU A 431 6.05 -19.22 14.29
N ASP A 432 5.75 -18.03 14.82
CA ASP A 432 6.59 -16.82 14.71
C ASP A 432 7.15 -16.62 13.28
N SER A 433 6.30 -16.76 12.28
CA SER A 433 6.73 -16.76 10.87
C SER A 433 5.93 -15.79 10.01
N THR A 434 6.53 -15.41 8.89
CA THR A 434 5.89 -14.54 7.89
C THR A 434 5.74 -15.29 6.57
N ILE A 435 4.56 -15.25 5.98
CA ILE A 435 4.30 -15.65 4.59
C ILE A 435 3.94 -14.40 3.81
N SER A 436 4.63 -14.13 2.69
CA SER A 436 4.36 -12.91 1.93
C SER A 436 4.61 -13.05 0.44
N GLY A 437 3.87 -12.26 -0.35
CA GLY A 437 4.09 -12.16 -1.79
C GLY A 437 3.82 -13.45 -2.55
N ALA A 438 2.90 -14.28 -2.09
CA ALA A 438 2.50 -15.49 -2.80
C ALA A 438 1.98 -15.17 -4.20
N SER A 439 2.31 -15.99 -5.19
CA SER A 439 1.70 -15.87 -6.52
C SER A 439 0.22 -16.28 -6.51
N GLY A 440 -0.12 -17.32 -5.77
CA GLY A 440 -1.46 -17.77 -5.45
C GLY A 440 -1.83 -17.48 -4.00
N HIS A 441 -2.27 -18.50 -3.25
CA HIS A 441 -2.55 -18.38 -1.82
C HIS A 441 -1.26 -18.25 -0.99
N GLY A 442 -1.34 -17.57 0.15
CA GLY A 442 -0.23 -17.60 1.11
C GLY A 442 0.03 -19.02 1.62
N LEU A 443 -1.00 -19.67 2.14
CA LEU A 443 -0.99 -21.06 2.58
C LEU A 443 -2.25 -21.76 2.07
N ALA A 444 -2.11 -22.95 1.49
CA ALA A 444 -3.20 -23.79 1.06
C ALA A 444 -3.21 -25.12 1.83
N VAL A 445 -4.36 -25.47 2.40
CA VAL A 445 -4.62 -26.75 3.10
C VAL A 445 -5.71 -27.47 2.34
N ILE A 446 -5.37 -28.60 1.73
CA ILE A 446 -6.32 -29.35 0.89
C ILE A 446 -6.21 -30.84 1.18
N ASP A 447 -7.12 -31.62 0.63
CA ASP A 447 -7.09 -33.09 0.59
C ASP A 447 -6.86 -33.79 1.97
N GLY A 448 -7.34 -33.15 3.05
CA GLY A 448 -7.19 -33.67 4.41
C GLY A 448 -5.91 -33.24 5.13
N GLY A 449 -5.17 -32.28 4.59
CA GLY A 449 -4.06 -31.65 5.27
C GLY A 449 -4.51 -30.87 6.52
N SER A 450 -3.56 -30.59 7.43
CA SER A 450 -3.83 -29.80 8.63
C SER A 450 -2.74 -28.76 8.88
N ALA A 451 -3.15 -27.56 9.28
CA ALA A 451 -2.25 -26.46 9.64
C ALA A 451 -2.60 -25.89 11.01
N GLN A 452 -1.58 -25.65 11.83
CA GLN A 452 -1.66 -24.93 13.09
C GLN A 452 -0.72 -23.73 13.01
N LEU A 453 -1.28 -22.53 13.02
CA LEU A 453 -0.54 -21.30 12.88
C LEU A 453 -0.61 -20.48 14.16
N ALA A 454 0.53 -20.07 14.68
CA ALA A 454 0.62 -19.21 15.85
C ALA A 454 1.57 -18.04 15.63
N GLN A 455 1.13 -16.83 15.97
CA GLN A 455 1.94 -15.60 15.89
C GLN A 455 2.52 -15.33 14.49
N CYS A 456 1.76 -15.63 13.43
CA CYS A 456 2.18 -15.48 12.05
C CYS A 456 1.60 -14.22 11.40
N ASP A 457 2.33 -13.70 10.40
CA ASP A 457 1.86 -12.63 9.50
C ASP A 457 1.78 -13.18 8.07
N ILE A 458 0.59 -13.15 7.46
CA ILE A 458 0.36 -13.62 6.11
C ILE A 458 -0.17 -12.46 5.28
N SER A 459 0.60 -12.05 4.27
CA SER A 459 0.29 -10.80 3.57
C SER A 459 0.68 -10.80 2.09
N LYS A 460 -0.02 -9.98 1.31
CA LYS A 460 0.30 -9.72 -0.09
C LYS A 460 0.27 -10.98 -0.97
N SER A 461 -0.64 -11.90 -0.67
CA SER A 461 -0.91 -13.06 -1.52
C SER A 461 -1.69 -12.63 -2.77
N GLY A 462 -1.38 -13.24 -3.91
CA GLY A 462 -2.09 -13.00 -5.17
C GLY A 462 -3.53 -13.51 -5.16
N TRP A 463 -3.84 -14.39 -4.21
CA TRP A 463 -5.19 -14.85 -3.88
C TRP A 463 -5.43 -14.68 -2.37
N ASP A 464 -5.96 -15.73 -1.69
CA ASP A 464 -6.25 -15.63 -0.26
C ASP A 464 -4.97 -15.71 0.58
N GLY A 465 -5.05 -15.16 1.79
CA GLY A 465 -3.99 -15.35 2.77
C GLY A 465 -3.84 -16.83 3.15
N VAL A 466 -4.94 -17.43 3.59
CA VAL A 466 -5.06 -18.87 3.88
C VAL A 466 -6.29 -19.42 3.19
N ALA A 467 -6.14 -20.55 2.52
CA ALA A 467 -7.19 -21.31 1.86
C ALA A 467 -7.29 -22.71 2.46
N VAL A 468 -8.49 -23.14 2.85
CA VAL A 468 -8.76 -24.45 3.45
C VAL A 468 -9.87 -25.13 2.68
N LYS A 469 -9.53 -26.18 1.93
CA LYS A 469 -10.46 -26.85 1.02
C LYS A 469 -10.56 -28.36 1.29
N GLY A 470 -11.79 -28.85 1.23
CA GLY A 470 -12.09 -30.28 1.21
C GLY A 470 -12.30 -30.89 2.59
N GLU A 471 -12.99 -32.01 2.59
CA GLU A 471 -13.27 -32.79 3.80
C GLU A 471 -11.97 -33.18 4.54
N ASN A 472 -12.00 -33.13 5.87
CA ASN A 472 -10.87 -33.38 6.75
C ASN A 472 -9.71 -32.36 6.66
N SER A 473 -9.77 -31.37 5.78
CA SER A 473 -8.81 -30.25 5.79
C SER A 473 -9.11 -29.33 6.97
N ARG A 474 -8.07 -28.99 7.74
CA ARG A 474 -8.23 -28.20 8.97
C ARG A 474 -7.16 -27.12 9.11
N ALA A 475 -7.59 -25.94 9.57
CA ALA A 475 -6.69 -24.89 10.00
C ALA A 475 -7.06 -24.37 11.39
N THR A 476 -6.07 -24.29 12.28
CA THR A 476 -6.19 -23.63 13.59
C THR A 476 -5.28 -22.40 13.58
N LEU A 477 -5.85 -21.24 13.83
CA LEU A 477 -5.13 -19.96 13.78
C LEU A 477 -5.23 -19.26 15.14
N GLU A 478 -4.08 -18.93 15.73
CA GLU A 478 -3.99 -18.18 16.97
C GLU A 478 -3.03 -16.99 16.81
N ASN A 479 -3.49 -15.78 17.09
CA ASN A 479 -2.70 -14.55 16.94
C ASN A 479 -2.08 -14.38 15.54
N VAL A 480 -2.84 -14.68 14.49
CA VAL A 480 -2.40 -14.56 13.09
C VAL A 480 -2.95 -13.28 12.47
N SER A 481 -2.09 -12.56 11.75
CA SER A 481 -2.48 -11.41 10.94
C SER A 481 -2.56 -11.80 9.47
N LEU A 482 -3.74 -11.66 8.86
CA LEU A 482 -3.99 -11.91 7.44
C LEU A 482 -4.37 -10.58 6.77
N ARG A 483 -3.44 -9.99 6.04
CA ARG A 483 -3.61 -8.61 5.58
C ARG A 483 -3.13 -8.36 4.16
N GLU A 484 -3.82 -7.42 3.51
CA GLU A 484 -3.41 -6.93 2.18
C GLU A 484 -3.30 -8.05 1.12
N ASN A 485 -4.03 -9.16 1.30
CA ASN A 485 -4.13 -10.21 0.29
C ASN A 485 -5.11 -9.76 -0.79
N LEU A 486 -4.88 -10.13 -2.06
CA LEU A 486 -5.69 -9.61 -3.17
C LEU A 486 -7.13 -10.13 -3.16
N HIS A 487 -7.37 -11.31 -2.58
CA HIS A 487 -8.71 -11.84 -2.34
C HIS A 487 -9.07 -11.77 -0.85
N HIS A 488 -9.44 -12.91 -0.26
CA HIS A 488 -9.83 -12.98 1.14
C HIS A 488 -8.62 -13.12 2.08
N GLY A 489 -8.81 -12.72 3.34
CA GLY A 489 -7.81 -13.05 4.36
C GLY A 489 -7.76 -14.55 4.60
N LEU A 490 -8.92 -15.15 4.86
CA LEU A 490 -9.09 -16.58 5.14
C LEU A 490 -10.31 -17.09 4.39
N ASP A 491 -10.17 -18.24 3.73
CA ASP A 491 -11.26 -18.87 2.99
C ASP A 491 -11.40 -20.35 3.32
N PHE A 492 -12.64 -20.79 3.63
CA PHE A 492 -13.00 -22.18 3.89
C PHE A 492 -14.11 -22.63 2.93
N TRP A 493 -13.89 -23.75 2.23
CA TRP A 493 -14.93 -24.32 1.38
C TRP A 493 -14.82 -25.85 1.25
N GLU A 494 -15.85 -26.48 0.72
CA GLU A 494 -15.94 -27.92 0.49
C GLU A 494 -15.65 -28.79 1.72
N GLY A 495 -16.15 -28.40 2.91
CA GLY A 495 -15.99 -29.18 4.15
C GLY A 495 -14.72 -28.87 4.96
N GLY A 496 -13.95 -27.88 4.56
CA GLY A 496 -12.83 -27.40 5.36
C GLY A 496 -13.27 -26.94 6.75
N SER A 497 -12.43 -27.12 7.79
CA SER A 497 -12.78 -26.76 9.18
C SER A 497 -11.70 -25.97 9.89
N GLY A 498 -12.06 -25.23 10.95
CA GLY A 498 -11.09 -24.40 11.65
C GLY A 498 -11.53 -23.81 12.97
N GLU A 499 -10.53 -23.45 13.77
CA GLU A 499 -10.65 -22.66 15.00
C GLU A 499 -9.80 -21.40 14.87
N ILE A 500 -10.42 -20.23 15.00
CA ILE A 500 -9.79 -18.96 14.75
C ILE A 500 -9.89 -18.09 16.00
N THR A 501 -8.76 -17.82 16.64
CA THR A 501 -8.71 -17.07 17.89
C THR A 501 -7.71 -15.92 17.81
N SER A 502 -8.13 -14.75 18.24
CA SER A 502 -7.29 -13.53 18.33
C SER A 502 -6.61 -13.13 17.02
N CYS A 503 -7.23 -13.45 15.88
CA CYS A 503 -6.71 -13.18 14.55
C CYS A 503 -7.15 -11.80 14.02
N GLN A 504 -6.41 -11.30 13.02
CA GLN A 504 -6.69 -10.03 12.38
C GLN A 504 -6.82 -10.22 10.87
N PHE A 505 -7.93 -9.75 10.30
CA PHE A 505 -8.21 -9.75 8.87
C PHE A 505 -8.26 -8.30 8.38
N LEU A 506 -7.14 -7.80 7.83
CA LEU A 506 -6.98 -6.37 7.62
C LEU A 506 -6.77 -6.03 6.15
N LYS A 507 -7.61 -5.14 5.62
CA LYS A 507 -7.42 -4.52 4.30
C LYS A 507 -7.22 -5.53 3.15
N ASN A 508 -7.89 -6.66 3.19
CA ASN A 508 -7.86 -7.62 2.09
C ASN A 508 -8.67 -7.10 0.90
N GLY A 509 -8.29 -7.50 -0.29
CA GLY A 509 -8.86 -7.04 -1.55
C GLY A 509 -10.31 -7.48 -1.77
N ARG A 510 -10.77 -8.49 -1.02
CA ARG A 510 -12.15 -8.90 -0.91
C ARG A 510 -12.56 -8.93 0.56
N SER A 511 -13.12 -10.02 1.05
CA SER A 511 -13.58 -10.14 2.43
C SER A 511 -12.46 -10.49 3.41
N GLY A 512 -12.67 -10.17 4.70
CA GLY A 512 -11.74 -10.58 5.75
C GLY A 512 -11.67 -12.09 5.90
N MET A 513 -12.83 -12.72 6.04
CA MET A 513 -12.99 -14.17 6.11
C MET A 513 -14.25 -14.62 5.37
N VAL A 514 -14.16 -15.75 4.70
CA VAL A 514 -15.26 -16.38 3.97
C VAL A 514 -15.37 -17.85 4.40
N VAL A 515 -16.59 -18.33 4.60
CA VAL A 515 -16.88 -19.73 4.90
C VAL A 515 -18.05 -20.18 4.04
N LEU A 516 -17.78 -21.10 3.12
CA LEU A 516 -18.75 -21.58 2.12
C LEU A 516 -18.80 -23.10 2.19
N ALA A 517 -19.76 -23.69 2.82
CA ALA A 517 -20.20 -25.07 2.59
C ALA A 517 -21.01 -25.64 3.75
N PRO A 518 -21.94 -26.57 3.52
CA PRO A 518 -22.83 -27.13 4.53
C PRO A 518 -22.12 -27.97 5.60
N ASP A 519 -20.96 -28.52 5.30
CA ASP A 519 -20.22 -29.43 6.20
C ASP A 519 -19.04 -28.77 6.92
N THR A 520 -18.89 -27.46 6.75
CA THR A 520 -17.80 -26.68 7.34
C THR A 520 -18.12 -26.34 8.80
N LYS A 521 -17.17 -26.63 9.70
CA LYS A 521 -17.25 -26.28 11.13
C LYS A 521 -16.19 -25.27 11.47
N VAL A 522 -16.61 -24.07 11.82
CA VAL A 522 -15.70 -22.97 12.16
C VAL A 522 -16.16 -22.27 13.43
N SER A 523 -15.21 -22.02 14.35
CA SER A 523 -15.42 -21.17 15.51
C SER A 523 -14.48 -19.96 15.47
N ILE A 524 -15.01 -18.79 15.83
CA ILE A 524 -14.28 -17.53 15.75
C ILE A 524 -14.42 -16.79 17.07
N SER A 525 -13.30 -16.45 17.69
CA SER A 525 -13.32 -15.69 18.94
C SER A 525 -12.22 -14.62 18.99
N SER A 526 -12.56 -13.47 19.57
CA SER A 526 -11.64 -12.37 19.84
C SER A 526 -10.87 -11.86 18.60
N CYS A 527 -11.48 -11.98 17.42
CA CYS A 527 -10.88 -11.59 16.15
C CYS A 527 -11.23 -10.15 15.77
N ARG A 528 -10.38 -9.55 14.92
CA ARG A 528 -10.61 -8.24 14.33
C ARG A 528 -10.66 -8.32 12.82
N SER A 529 -11.74 -7.83 12.21
CA SER A 529 -11.86 -7.71 10.75
C SER A 529 -12.09 -6.27 10.36
N GLU A 530 -11.11 -5.66 9.68
CA GLU A 530 -11.14 -4.21 9.44
C GLU A 530 -10.66 -3.82 8.04
N GLY A 531 -11.44 -2.92 7.43
CA GLY A 531 -11.02 -2.23 6.21
C GLY A 531 -10.94 -3.12 4.96
N ASN A 532 -11.60 -4.29 4.95
CA ASN A 532 -11.65 -5.16 3.80
C ASN A 532 -12.59 -4.58 2.73
N ARG A 533 -12.30 -4.86 1.46
CA ARG A 533 -13.04 -4.23 0.35
C ARG A 533 -14.45 -4.77 0.13
N GLU A 534 -14.79 -5.89 0.75
CA GLU A 534 -16.15 -6.45 0.71
C GLU A 534 -16.69 -6.57 2.14
N VAL A 535 -16.80 -7.77 2.65
CA VAL A 535 -17.41 -8.10 3.94
C VAL A 535 -16.33 -8.38 4.99
N GLY A 536 -16.61 -8.02 6.24
CA GLY A 536 -15.71 -8.37 7.33
C GLY A 536 -15.62 -9.88 7.55
N LEU A 537 -16.77 -10.52 7.83
CA LEU A 537 -16.92 -11.97 8.02
C LEU A 537 -18.15 -12.44 7.25
N PHE A 538 -17.97 -13.39 6.33
CA PHE A 538 -19.02 -13.90 5.46
C PHE A 538 -19.22 -15.41 5.64
N PHE A 539 -20.47 -15.84 5.75
CA PHE A 539 -20.86 -17.22 5.98
C PHE A 539 -22.05 -17.61 5.11
N SER A 540 -21.97 -18.76 4.46
CA SER A 540 -23.07 -19.29 3.65
C SER A 540 -23.24 -20.79 3.87
N ARG A 541 -24.47 -21.24 4.09
CA ARG A 541 -24.87 -22.64 4.29
C ARG A 541 -24.19 -23.32 5.50
N ILE A 542 -24.02 -22.58 6.60
CA ILE A 542 -23.34 -23.11 7.79
C ILE A 542 -24.36 -23.68 8.78
N PRO A 543 -24.22 -24.96 9.18
CA PRO A 543 -25.17 -25.61 10.09
C PRO A 543 -25.05 -25.12 11.54
N GLU A 544 -23.87 -24.69 11.96
CA GLU A 544 -23.58 -24.19 13.30
C GLU A 544 -22.42 -23.19 13.24
N LEU A 545 -22.59 -22.02 13.87
CA LEU A 545 -21.60 -20.94 13.83
C LEU A 545 -21.51 -20.24 15.19
N PHE A 546 -20.28 -20.08 15.69
CA PHE A 546 -19.97 -19.31 16.89
C PHE A 546 -19.06 -18.14 16.57
N ILE A 547 -19.53 -16.91 16.83
CA ILE A 547 -18.73 -15.67 16.71
C ILE A 547 -18.80 -14.93 18.03
N GLU A 548 -17.70 -14.88 18.74
CA GLU A 548 -17.63 -14.33 20.08
C GLU A 548 -16.55 -13.24 20.20
N LYS A 549 -16.90 -12.11 20.81
CA LYS A 549 -15.96 -11.01 21.16
C LYS A 549 -15.14 -10.48 19.98
N CYS A 550 -15.70 -10.48 18.79
CA CYS A 550 -15.04 -9.99 17.59
C CYS A 550 -15.31 -8.50 17.37
N GLU A 551 -14.31 -7.81 16.79
CA GLU A 551 -14.42 -6.43 16.32
C GLU A 551 -14.44 -6.42 14.79
N VAL A 552 -15.54 -5.94 14.20
CA VAL A 552 -15.73 -5.92 12.75
C VAL A 552 -16.06 -4.49 12.31
N SER A 553 -15.10 -3.84 11.62
CA SER A 553 -15.26 -2.41 11.36
C SER A 553 -14.67 -1.94 10.03
N GLY A 554 -15.31 -0.91 9.45
CA GLY A 554 -14.76 -0.21 8.29
C GLY A 554 -14.67 -1.05 7.01
N ASN A 555 -15.39 -2.19 6.93
CA ASN A 555 -15.46 -3.00 5.72
C ASN A 555 -16.43 -2.37 4.72
N LEU A 556 -16.12 -2.45 3.43
CA LEU A 556 -16.77 -1.60 2.43
C LEU A 556 -18.24 -1.98 2.17
N LEU A 557 -18.58 -3.26 2.22
CA LEU A 557 -19.96 -3.72 2.01
C LEU A 557 -20.65 -4.02 3.33
N GLY A 558 -20.26 -5.03 4.06
CA GLY A 558 -20.93 -5.44 5.30
C GLY A 558 -19.98 -5.83 6.42
N GLY A 559 -20.49 -5.84 7.65
CA GLY A 559 -19.72 -6.30 8.80
C GLY A 559 -19.72 -7.83 8.89
N ILE A 560 -20.80 -8.43 9.37
CA ILE A 560 -21.03 -9.87 9.47
C ILE A 560 -22.21 -10.20 8.57
N VAL A 561 -22.00 -11.04 7.57
CA VAL A 561 -23.02 -11.46 6.62
C VAL A 561 -23.21 -12.97 6.67
N ILE A 562 -24.43 -13.41 6.88
CA ILE A 562 -24.84 -14.80 7.04
C ILE A 562 -25.94 -15.08 6.05
N GLN A 563 -25.66 -15.97 5.07
CA GLN A 563 -26.53 -16.28 3.95
C GLN A 563 -26.97 -17.76 3.93
N ASP A 564 -27.90 -18.08 3.06
CA ASP A 564 -28.31 -19.41 2.64
C ASP A 564 -28.60 -20.39 3.80
N GLU A 565 -29.78 -20.37 4.35
CA GLU A 565 -30.26 -21.36 5.34
C GLU A 565 -29.27 -21.73 6.47
N SER A 566 -28.34 -20.83 6.79
CA SER A 566 -27.41 -21.04 7.92
C SER A 566 -28.19 -21.10 9.24
N ARG A 567 -27.86 -22.08 10.10
CA ARG A 567 -28.64 -22.38 11.32
C ARG A 567 -27.75 -22.34 12.55
N GLN A 568 -28.39 -22.39 13.74
CA GLN A 568 -27.74 -22.43 15.05
C GLN A 568 -26.60 -21.38 15.19
N ILE A 569 -26.91 -20.14 14.83
CA ILE A 569 -25.91 -19.06 14.81
C ILE A 569 -25.88 -18.38 16.17
N THR A 570 -24.72 -18.32 16.76
CA THR A 570 -24.44 -17.68 18.03
C THR A 570 -23.53 -16.47 17.81
N LEU A 571 -24.05 -15.26 18.09
CA LEU A 571 -23.32 -14.00 18.05
C LEU A 571 -23.32 -13.40 19.46
N VAL A 572 -22.17 -13.38 20.14
CA VAL A 572 -22.06 -12.92 21.53
C VAL A 572 -20.92 -11.92 21.72
N GLY A 573 -21.22 -10.78 22.28
CA GLY A 573 -20.22 -9.78 22.68
C GLY A 573 -19.46 -9.14 21.53
N ASN A 574 -19.97 -9.16 20.30
CA ASN A 574 -19.29 -8.62 19.14
C ASN A 574 -19.52 -7.09 19.01
N THR A 575 -18.53 -6.39 18.49
CA THR A 575 -18.61 -4.97 18.14
C THR A 575 -18.53 -4.82 16.62
N VAL A 576 -19.62 -4.37 15.99
CA VAL A 576 -19.75 -4.25 14.54
C VAL A 576 -20.08 -2.80 14.17
N THR A 577 -19.07 -2.06 13.64
CA THR A 577 -19.21 -0.61 13.48
C THR A 577 -18.59 -0.10 12.17
N LYS A 578 -19.15 0.99 11.65
CA LYS A 578 -18.59 1.73 10.51
C LYS A 578 -18.42 0.91 9.21
N ASN A 579 -19.20 -0.15 9.05
CA ASN A 579 -19.23 -0.89 7.80
C ASN A 579 -20.14 -0.21 6.78
N GLY A 580 -19.94 -0.48 5.50
CA GLY A 580 -20.56 0.25 4.41
C GLY A 580 -22.07 0.04 4.31
N GLU A 581 -22.57 -1.13 3.89
CA GLU A 581 -24.00 -1.30 3.61
C GLU A 581 -24.80 -1.77 4.82
N ALA A 582 -24.23 -2.65 5.64
CA ALA A 582 -24.90 -3.13 6.84
C ALA A 582 -23.93 -3.58 7.94
N GLY A 583 -24.38 -3.55 9.20
CA GLY A 583 -23.61 -4.10 10.32
C GLY A 583 -23.66 -5.62 10.35
N VAL A 584 -24.80 -6.18 10.67
CA VAL A 584 -25.08 -7.62 10.67
C VAL A 584 -26.22 -7.92 9.69
N VAL A 585 -25.99 -8.86 8.78
CA VAL A 585 -26.98 -9.33 7.80
C VAL A 585 -27.31 -10.78 8.09
N LEU A 586 -28.58 -11.07 8.20
CA LEU A 586 -29.12 -12.42 8.27
C LEU A 586 -30.13 -12.60 7.13
N GLU A 587 -29.83 -13.44 6.17
CA GLU A 587 -30.75 -13.73 5.08
C GLU A 587 -31.97 -14.53 5.51
N LYS A 588 -32.97 -14.56 4.63
CA LYS A 588 -34.19 -15.30 4.86
C LYS A 588 -33.91 -16.79 5.06
N GLY A 589 -34.38 -17.33 6.18
CA GLY A 589 -34.16 -18.73 6.55
C GLY A 589 -32.99 -18.96 7.48
N GLY A 590 -32.19 -17.94 7.79
CA GLY A 590 -31.17 -18.00 8.82
C GLY A 590 -31.77 -17.99 10.24
N GLU A 591 -31.27 -18.84 11.13
CA GLU A 591 -31.75 -18.98 12.51
C GLU A 591 -30.67 -18.60 13.52
N LEU A 592 -30.95 -17.60 14.35
CA LEU A 592 -30.12 -17.22 15.49
C LEU A 592 -30.42 -18.11 16.69
N ALA A 593 -29.45 -18.85 17.17
CA ALA A 593 -29.51 -19.56 18.44
C ALA A 593 -29.29 -18.61 19.62
N ALA A 594 -28.36 -17.64 19.50
CA ALA A 594 -28.15 -16.58 20.47
C ALA A 594 -27.67 -15.28 19.81
N TYR A 595 -28.13 -14.15 20.34
CA TYR A 595 -27.72 -12.81 19.95
C TYR A 595 -27.63 -11.92 21.19
N GLU A 596 -26.46 -11.92 21.85
CA GLU A 596 -26.33 -11.33 23.17
C GLU A 596 -25.14 -10.37 23.25
N ASN A 597 -25.33 -9.26 23.94
CA ASN A 597 -24.27 -8.29 24.24
C ASN A 597 -23.51 -7.75 23.03
N ASN A 598 -24.10 -7.78 21.83
CA ASN A 598 -23.48 -7.24 20.62
C ASN A 598 -23.70 -5.73 20.53
N VAL A 599 -22.67 -5.00 20.16
CA VAL A 599 -22.72 -3.56 19.88
C VAL A 599 -22.66 -3.36 18.36
N VAL A 600 -23.82 -3.10 17.75
CA VAL A 600 -23.93 -2.86 16.30
C VAL A 600 -24.42 -1.45 16.07
N LYS A 601 -23.53 -0.56 15.60
CA LYS A 601 -23.84 0.87 15.44
C LYS A 601 -22.94 1.54 14.40
N GLU A 602 -23.31 2.72 13.97
CA GLU A 602 -22.52 3.56 13.07
C GLU A 602 -22.21 2.90 11.72
N ASN A 603 -22.91 1.84 11.33
CA ASN A 603 -22.83 1.29 9.98
C ASN A 603 -23.67 2.16 9.03
N THR A 604 -23.24 2.31 7.78
CA THR A 604 -23.85 3.27 6.85
C THR A 604 -25.31 2.94 6.54
N GLY A 605 -25.65 1.66 6.39
CA GLY A 605 -27.01 1.20 6.17
C GLY A 605 -27.66 0.64 7.44
N LYS A 606 -28.29 -0.55 7.34
CA LYS A 606 -28.96 -1.19 8.47
C LYS A 606 -27.97 -1.72 9.49
N GLN A 607 -28.24 -1.48 10.77
CA GLN A 607 -27.39 -2.03 11.85
C GLN A 607 -27.58 -3.54 11.96
N LEU A 608 -28.82 -4.02 11.96
CA LEU A 608 -29.18 -5.43 11.85
C LEU A 608 -30.23 -5.58 10.73
N TRP A 609 -29.90 -6.39 9.73
CA TRP A 609 -30.78 -6.65 8.59
C TRP A 609 -31.20 -8.12 8.58
N LYS A 610 -32.43 -8.39 9.02
CA LYS A 610 -33.04 -9.71 8.99
C LYS A 610 -33.89 -9.88 7.73
N ASP A 611 -34.06 -11.12 7.29
CA ASP A 611 -34.75 -11.48 6.04
C ASP A 611 -34.23 -10.69 4.84
N ALA A 612 -32.93 -10.52 4.81
CA ALA A 612 -32.24 -9.74 3.81
C ALA A 612 -32.19 -10.47 2.45
N VAL A 613 -32.05 -9.68 1.41
CA VAL A 613 -31.45 -10.13 0.15
C VAL A 613 -30.19 -9.30 0.00
N PHE A 614 -29.08 -9.84 0.44
CA PHE A 614 -27.78 -9.20 0.31
C PHE A 614 -27.22 -9.55 -1.09
N PRO A 615 -26.58 -8.61 -1.79
CA PRO A 615 -25.97 -8.92 -3.08
C PRO A 615 -25.05 -10.12 -2.92
N ALA A 616 -25.19 -11.13 -3.79
CA ALA A 616 -24.25 -12.23 -3.81
C ALA A 616 -22.84 -11.66 -3.96
N LEU A 617 -21.93 -12.06 -3.12
CA LEU A 617 -20.51 -11.84 -3.40
C LEU A 617 -20.25 -12.48 -4.76
N THR A 618 -19.59 -11.78 -5.67
CA THR A 618 -19.37 -12.17 -7.08
C THR A 618 -18.51 -13.43 -7.21
N SER A 619 -18.93 -14.51 -6.55
CA SER A 619 -18.20 -15.78 -6.48
C SER A 619 -18.47 -16.71 -7.65
N GLU A 620 -19.52 -16.48 -8.43
CA GLU A 620 -19.87 -17.38 -9.53
C GLU A 620 -19.26 -16.99 -10.88
N GLU A 621 -18.85 -15.73 -11.08
CA GLU A 621 -18.19 -15.27 -12.32
C GLU A 621 -16.66 -15.39 -12.31
N ASP A 622 -16.05 -15.51 -11.14
CA ASP A 622 -14.64 -15.88 -10.98
C ASP A 622 -14.57 -17.10 -10.03
N PRO A 623 -14.76 -18.31 -10.51
CA PRO A 623 -14.38 -19.46 -9.69
C PRO A 623 -12.92 -19.26 -9.27
N PRO A 624 -12.55 -19.54 -8.01
CA PRO A 624 -11.15 -19.54 -7.65
C PRO A 624 -10.44 -20.41 -8.69
N PRO A 625 -9.37 -19.94 -9.31
CA PRO A 625 -8.67 -20.73 -10.29
C PRO A 625 -8.38 -22.08 -9.65
N PRO A 626 -8.53 -23.18 -10.39
CA PRO A 626 -8.39 -24.53 -9.83
C PRO A 626 -7.11 -24.57 -9.03
N ALA A 627 -7.17 -25.15 -7.83
CA ALA A 627 -5.97 -25.38 -7.02
C ALA A 627 -4.91 -26.00 -7.94
N PRO A 628 -3.68 -25.47 -7.98
CA PRO A 628 -2.64 -26.01 -8.85
C PRO A 628 -2.53 -27.51 -8.57
N PRO A 629 -2.38 -28.34 -9.60
CA PRO A 629 -2.19 -29.76 -9.39
C PRO A 629 -0.96 -29.94 -8.51
N PHE A 630 -1.14 -30.64 -7.36
CA PHE A 630 0.02 -31.06 -6.59
C PHE A 630 0.87 -31.98 -7.47
N PRO A 631 2.21 -31.90 -7.39
CA PRO A 631 3.05 -32.86 -8.08
C PRO A 631 2.59 -34.26 -7.69
N LYS A 632 2.16 -35.05 -8.66
CA LYS A 632 1.85 -36.46 -8.45
C LYS A 632 3.15 -37.16 -8.03
N ASP A 633 3.05 -37.99 -6.99
CA ASP A 633 4.18 -38.80 -6.56
C ASP A 633 4.82 -39.51 -7.75
N GLY A 634 6.03 -39.15 -8.12
CA GLY A 634 6.85 -39.93 -9.04
C GLY A 634 7.26 -39.29 -10.37
N GLU A 635 7.32 -37.96 -10.55
CA GLU A 635 8.09 -37.37 -11.66
C GLU A 635 9.20 -36.45 -11.17
#